data_c26b20b35fb676a3abea377f42d775c8
#
_entry.id   c26b20b35fb676a3abea377f42d775c8
#
_cell.length_a   1.000
_cell.length_b   1.000
_cell.length_c   1.000
_cell.angle_alpha   90.00
_cell.angle_beta   90.00
_cell.angle_gamma   90.00
#
_symmetry.space_group_name_H-M   'P 1'
#
loop_
_entity.id
_entity.type
_entity.pdbx_description
1 polymer ?
#
loop_
_entity_poly.entity_id
_entity_poly.type
_entity_poly.pdbx_seq_one_letter_code
_entity_poly.pdbx_strand_id
1 'polypeptide(L)' 'IQRIRAIGVMRGPGSFTGLRIGLTVANTIAAEQHIPIVGEVGAEWQARCLARLARGETDHIVLPVYGADARITRPRK' A
#
# COMPACT_ATOMS: atom_id res chain seq x y z
N ILE A 1 -5.60 -23.50 -6.09
CA ILE A 1 -5.01 -22.24 -5.75
C ILE A 1 -6.07 -21.18 -5.66
N GLN A 2 -5.89 -20.27 -4.75
CA GLN A 2 -6.90 -19.29 -4.51
C GLN A 2 -6.76 -18.09 -5.40
N ARG A 3 -7.87 -17.54 -5.80
CA ARG A 3 -7.87 -16.35 -6.59
C ARG A 3 -7.87 -15.14 -5.68
N ILE A 4 -6.94 -14.23 -5.91
CA ILE A 4 -6.88 -13.00 -5.15
C ILE A 4 -7.81 -12.01 -5.80
N ARG A 5 -8.71 -11.42 -5.02
CA ARG A 5 -9.69 -10.49 -5.57
C ARG A 5 -9.43 -9.05 -5.20
N ALA A 6 -8.63 -8.82 -4.19
CA ALA A 6 -8.32 -7.47 -3.74
C ALA A 6 -7.13 -7.55 -2.82
N ILE A 7 -6.42 -6.44 -2.67
CA ILE A 7 -5.24 -6.40 -1.83
C ILE A 7 -5.32 -5.19 -0.91
N GLY A 8 -5.13 -5.43 0.38
CA GLY A 8 -4.98 -4.36 1.34
C GLY A 8 -3.60 -4.44 1.92
N VAL A 9 -2.89 -3.34 1.98
CA VAL A 9 -1.52 -3.34 2.48
C VAL A 9 -1.29 -2.20 3.46
N MET A 10 -0.32 -2.40 4.34
CA MET A 10 0.12 -1.32 5.20
C MET A 10 1.22 -0.59 4.47
N ARG A 11 1.03 0.69 4.22
CA ARG A 11 2.00 1.43 3.44
C ARG A 11 3.06 2.10 4.30
N GLY A 12 3.06 1.84 5.57
CA GLY A 12 4.05 2.34 6.49
C GLY A 12 3.44 3.13 7.61
N PRO A 13 4.26 3.77 8.42
CA PRO A 13 5.71 3.76 8.35
C PRO A 13 6.28 2.43 8.76
N GLY A 14 7.46 2.11 8.25
CA GLY A 14 8.07 0.85 8.60
C GLY A 14 9.47 0.76 8.04
N SER A 15 10.00 -0.45 8.02
CA SER A 15 11.32 -0.68 7.52
C SER A 15 11.42 -0.22 6.08
N PHE A 16 12.45 0.55 5.79
CA PHE A 16 12.61 1.14 4.50
C PHE A 16 12.66 0.10 3.38
N THR A 17 13.55 -0.85 3.52
CA THR A 17 13.74 -1.85 2.48
C THR A 17 12.59 -2.83 2.39
N GLY A 18 12.16 -3.35 3.53
CA GLY A 18 11.08 -4.32 3.53
C GLY A 18 9.79 -3.73 3.00
N LEU A 19 9.52 -2.49 3.37
CA LEU A 19 8.30 -1.84 2.93
C LEU A 19 8.31 -1.67 1.42
N ARG A 20 9.43 -1.25 0.85
CA ARG A 20 9.50 -1.05 -0.58
C ARG A 20 9.30 -2.35 -1.35
N ILE A 21 9.94 -3.41 -0.90
CA ILE A 21 9.81 -4.70 -1.57
C ILE A 21 8.39 -5.20 -1.52
N GLY A 22 7.79 -5.15 -0.34
CA GLY A 22 6.42 -5.63 -0.18
C GLY A 22 5.42 -4.86 -1.03
N LEU A 23 5.55 -3.54 -1.07
CA LEU A 23 4.63 -2.75 -1.86
C LEU A 23 4.84 -2.94 -3.35
N THR A 24 6.09 -3.13 -3.78
CA THR A 24 6.36 -3.40 -5.18
C THR A 24 5.68 -4.69 -5.62
N VAL A 25 5.80 -5.73 -4.81
CA VAL A 25 5.18 -7.00 -5.14
C VAL A 25 3.66 -6.86 -5.17
N ALA A 26 3.10 -6.20 -4.17
CA ALA A 26 1.64 -6.06 -4.10
C ALA A 26 1.11 -5.25 -5.29
N ASN A 27 1.79 -4.15 -5.63
CA ASN A 27 1.36 -3.34 -6.76
C ASN A 27 1.44 -4.11 -8.07
N THR A 28 2.47 -4.93 -8.22
CA THR A 28 2.63 -5.74 -9.42
C THR A 28 1.48 -6.74 -9.55
N ILE A 29 1.16 -7.41 -8.47
CA ILE A 29 0.06 -8.37 -8.50
C ILE A 29 -1.25 -7.68 -8.83
N ALA A 30 -1.50 -6.53 -8.20
CA ALA A 30 -2.75 -5.83 -8.46
C ALA A 30 -2.86 -5.41 -9.92
N ALA A 31 -1.77 -4.92 -10.48
CA ALA A 31 -1.77 -4.48 -11.86
C ALA A 31 -1.96 -5.65 -12.82
N GLU A 32 -1.28 -6.74 -12.56
CA GLU A 32 -1.37 -7.88 -13.46
C GLU A 32 -2.71 -8.56 -13.41
N GLN A 33 -3.35 -8.58 -12.26
CA GLN A 33 -4.63 -9.24 -12.14
C GLN A 33 -5.80 -8.29 -12.25
N HIS A 34 -5.53 -7.02 -12.43
CA HIS A 34 -6.58 -5.99 -12.57
C HIS A 34 -7.52 -6.00 -11.36
N ILE A 35 -6.94 -6.04 -10.18
CA ILE A 35 -7.73 -6.04 -8.96
C ILE A 35 -7.44 -4.79 -8.15
N PRO A 36 -8.36 -4.39 -7.28
CA PRO A 36 -8.15 -3.21 -6.47
C PRO A 36 -7.09 -3.42 -5.42
N ILE A 37 -6.37 -2.35 -5.11
CA ILE A 37 -5.38 -2.36 -4.05
C ILE A 37 -5.55 -1.07 -3.28
N VAL A 38 -5.58 -1.16 -1.95
CA VAL A 38 -5.65 0.01 -1.09
C VAL A 38 -4.57 -0.08 -0.04
N GLY A 39 -4.04 1.05 0.36
CA GLY A 39 -3.01 1.11 1.38
C GLY A 39 -3.41 2.06 2.49
N GLU A 40 -3.10 1.69 3.72
CA GLU A 40 -3.39 2.50 4.89
C GLU A 40 -2.22 2.47 5.84
N VAL A 41 -2.21 3.38 6.80
CA VAL A 41 -1.15 3.45 7.79
C VAL A 41 -1.73 3.32 9.18
N GLY A 42 -0.87 3.00 10.12
CA GLY A 42 -1.26 2.98 11.52
C GLY A 42 -1.82 1.65 11.96
N ALA A 43 -2.17 1.59 13.24
CA ALA A 43 -2.54 0.32 13.84
C ALA A 43 -3.83 -0.27 13.30
N GLU A 44 -4.72 0.57 12.80
CA GLU A 44 -6.01 0.09 12.30
C GLU A 44 -6.02 -0.08 10.79
N TRP A 45 -4.86 -0.27 10.20
CA TRP A 45 -4.77 -0.30 8.75
C TRP A 45 -5.63 -1.41 8.12
N GLN A 46 -5.72 -2.56 8.79
CA GLN A 46 -6.48 -3.66 8.22
C GLN A 46 -7.96 -3.33 8.14
N ALA A 47 -8.49 -2.77 9.22
CA ALA A 47 -9.89 -2.42 9.23
C ALA A 47 -10.22 -1.35 8.20
N ARG A 48 -9.33 -0.37 8.06
CA ARG A 48 -9.55 0.68 7.08
C ARG A 48 -9.47 0.16 5.65
N CYS A 49 -8.53 -0.76 5.40
CA CYS A 49 -8.43 -1.37 4.08
C CYS A 49 -9.71 -2.14 3.75
N LEU A 50 -10.19 -2.92 4.69
CA LEU A 50 -11.41 -3.68 4.44
C LEU A 50 -12.58 -2.77 4.16
N ALA A 51 -12.71 -1.70 4.91
CA ALA A 51 -13.81 -0.77 4.70
C ALA A 51 -13.73 -0.13 3.31
N ARG A 52 -12.53 0.25 2.89
CA ARG A 52 -12.37 0.87 1.59
C ARG A 52 -12.65 -0.11 0.46
N LEU A 53 -12.17 -1.33 0.60
CA LEU A 53 -12.43 -2.34 -0.43
C LEU A 53 -13.90 -2.68 -0.51
N ALA A 54 -14.58 -2.69 0.63
CA ALA A 54 -16.01 -2.96 0.64
C ALA A 54 -16.79 -1.87 -0.10
N ARG A 55 -16.24 -0.66 -0.16
CA ARG A 55 -16.87 0.42 -0.89
C ARG A 55 -16.46 0.46 -2.36
N GLY A 56 -15.62 -0.46 -2.78
CA GLY A 56 -15.16 -0.49 -4.16
C GLY A 56 -14.03 0.45 -4.47
N GLU A 57 -13.31 0.92 -3.47
CA GLU A 57 -12.22 1.85 -3.69
C GLU A 57 -10.96 1.14 -4.13
N THR A 58 -10.12 1.84 -4.84
CA THR A 58 -8.79 1.34 -5.14
C THR A 58 -7.86 2.53 -5.26
N ASP A 59 -6.64 2.35 -4.81
CA ASP A 59 -5.61 3.37 -4.97
C ASP A 59 -4.84 3.18 -6.27
N HIS A 60 -5.06 2.05 -6.92
CA HIS A 60 -4.36 1.66 -8.14
C HIS A 60 -2.88 1.38 -7.91
N ILE A 61 -2.16 2.28 -7.30
CA ILE A 61 -0.77 2.08 -6.92
C ILE A 61 -0.61 2.60 -5.50
N VAL A 62 -0.05 1.79 -4.64
CA VAL A 62 0.20 2.17 -3.27
C VAL A 62 1.66 2.53 -3.12
N LEU A 63 1.93 3.76 -2.69
CA LEU A 63 3.29 4.22 -2.47
C LEU A 63 3.60 4.16 -0.99
N PRO A 64 4.86 3.90 -0.64
CA PRO A 64 5.22 3.79 0.76
C PRO A 64 5.22 5.14 1.45
N VAL A 65 4.91 5.11 2.74
CA VAL A 65 5.02 6.28 3.58
C VAL A 65 6.21 6.02 4.49
N TYR A 66 7.30 6.72 4.25
CA TYR A 66 8.47 6.56 5.09
C TYR A 66 8.30 7.40 6.34
N GLY A 67 9.18 7.29 7.25
CA GLY A 67 9.12 8.08 8.44
C GLY A 67 9.35 9.55 8.15
N ALA A 68 9.27 10.36 9.17
CA ALA A 68 9.36 11.79 8.99
C ALA A 68 10.62 12.21 8.29
N ASP A 69 11.66 11.47 8.46
CA ASP A 69 12.89 11.83 7.86
C ASP A 69 12.87 11.82 6.39
N ALA A 70 12.10 11.01 5.80
CA ALA A 70 12.15 10.84 4.37
C ALA A 70 11.80 12.09 3.62
N ARG A 71 10.94 12.88 4.16
CA ARG A 71 10.51 14.01 3.42
C ARG A 71 11.48 15.15 3.43
N ILE A 72 12.42 15.08 4.27
CA ILE A 72 13.33 16.14 4.38
C ILE A 72 14.09 16.38 3.17
N THR A 73 14.32 15.41 2.52
CA THR A 73 15.08 15.57 1.45
C THR A 73 14.43 16.22 0.39
N ARG A 74 14.03 16.89 0.43
CA ARG A 74 13.57 17.37 -0.63
C ARG A 74 13.94 18.47 -1.15
N PRO A 75 14.44 18.55 -1.68
CA PRO A 75 15.05 19.53 -1.97
C PRO A 75 14.59 20.53 -2.71
N ARG A 76 14.55 20.64 -2.57
CA ARG A 76 14.27 21.23 -2.99
C ARG A 76 14.58 21.76 -3.73
N LYS A 77 14.49 22.00 -3.97
CA LYS A 77 14.60 22.36 -4.47
C LYS A 77 14.69 22.63 -4.67
#